data_49b6d6dfff3d501d81dd46d4431e513d
#
_entry.id   49b6d6dfff3d501d81dd46d4431e513d
#
_cell.length_a   1.000
_cell.length_b   1.000
_cell.length_c   1.000
_cell.angle_alpha   90.00
_cell.angle_beta   90.00
_cell.angle_gamma   90.00
#
_symmetry.space_group_name_H-M   'P 1'
#
loop_
_entity.id
_entity.type
_entity.pdbx_description
1 polymer ?
#
loop_
_entity_poly.entity_id
_entity_poly.type
_entity_poly.pdbx_seq_one_letter_code
_entity_poly.pdbx_strand_id
1 'polypeptide(L)'
;MPDLSADTGAPVPYMERTRQYYRALGYAKDYVWARHEDVPFAPLPRKLSDCRIALITTASPADLKGKKQLWSGTVEPAPASLRTSDLAWDKESTHTEDRGSFLPIEVAASLARQGVFAGLTARFHGVPTDYSQRSTTEEVAPQVLQRLRDDGADAAILCPL
;
A
#
# COMPACT_ATOMS: atom_id res chain seq x y z
N MET A 1 -16.64 -0.66 -36.41
CA MET A 1 -16.44 0.11 -35.16
C MET A 1 -17.64 -0.14 -34.29
N PRO A 2 -17.51 -0.60 -33.04
CA PRO A 2 -18.66 -0.68 -32.17
C PRO A 2 -19.17 0.73 -31.89
N ASP A 3 -20.47 0.89 -31.95
CA ASP A 3 -21.17 2.14 -31.66
C ASP A 3 -21.00 2.48 -30.17
N LEU A 4 -20.26 3.54 -29.90
CA LEU A 4 -20.02 4.06 -28.56
C LEU A 4 -21.10 5.05 -28.09
N SER A 5 -22.20 5.17 -28.82
CA SER A 5 -23.20 6.21 -28.60
C SER A 5 -24.28 5.88 -27.55
N ALA A 6 -24.27 4.73 -26.96
CA ALA A 6 -25.21 4.38 -25.89
C ALA A 6 -24.58 4.57 -24.50
N ASP A 7 -24.32 5.82 -24.13
CA ASP A 7 -24.17 6.17 -22.71
C ASP A 7 -25.53 6.01 -22.01
N THR A 8 -25.79 4.83 -21.51
CA THR A 8 -27.04 4.51 -20.82
C THR A 8 -27.10 5.05 -19.39
N GLY A 9 -26.06 5.77 -18.95
CA GLY A 9 -25.92 6.20 -17.56
C GLY A 9 -25.80 5.05 -16.56
N ALA A 10 -25.71 3.81 -17.04
CA ALA A 10 -25.54 2.64 -16.18
C ALA A 10 -24.10 2.61 -15.61
N PRO A 11 -23.92 2.18 -14.37
CA PRO A 11 -22.59 2.02 -13.80
C PRO A 11 -21.74 1.07 -14.64
N VAL A 12 -20.51 1.46 -14.92
CA VAL A 12 -19.56 0.60 -15.65
C VAL A 12 -19.13 -0.54 -14.74
N PRO A 13 -19.33 -1.82 -15.11
CA PRO A 13 -18.89 -2.97 -14.32
C PRO A 13 -17.37 -3.09 -14.39
N TYR A 14 -16.67 -2.35 -13.54
CA TYR A 14 -15.23 -2.14 -13.57
C TYR A 14 -14.43 -3.44 -13.67
N MET A 15 -14.74 -4.44 -12.85
CA MET A 15 -14.02 -5.71 -12.84
C MET A 15 -14.19 -6.48 -14.16
N GLU A 16 -15.39 -6.48 -14.73
CA GLU A 16 -15.63 -7.13 -16.01
C GLU A 16 -14.95 -6.37 -17.15
N ARG A 17 -15.02 -5.04 -17.16
CA ARG A 17 -14.29 -4.21 -18.12
C ARG A 17 -12.78 -4.46 -18.05
N THR A 18 -12.21 -4.59 -16.87
CA THR A 18 -10.78 -4.90 -16.69
C THR A 18 -10.44 -6.26 -17.30
N ARG A 19 -11.26 -7.30 -17.06
CA ARG A 19 -11.07 -8.62 -17.67
C ARG A 19 -11.11 -8.54 -19.21
N GLN A 20 -12.11 -7.88 -19.77
CA GLN A 20 -12.25 -7.70 -21.23
C GLN A 20 -11.05 -6.98 -21.82
N TYR A 21 -10.56 -5.95 -21.15
CA TYR A 21 -9.37 -5.21 -21.56
C TYR A 21 -8.13 -6.11 -21.61
N TYR A 22 -7.84 -6.87 -20.57
CA TYR A 22 -6.69 -7.78 -20.55
C TYR A 22 -6.84 -8.93 -21.54
N ARG A 23 -8.05 -9.47 -21.75
CA ARG A 23 -8.30 -10.47 -22.81
C ARG A 23 -8.00 -9.88 -24.19
N ALA A 24 -8.41 -8.65 -24.46
CA ALA A 24 -8.13 -7.96 -25.70
C ALA A 24 -6.62 -7.72 -25.93
N LEU A 25 -5.83 -7.60 -24.86
CA LEU A 25 -4.37 -7.54 -24.93
C LEU A 25 -3.71 -8.92 -25.09
N GLY A 26 -4.47 -10.01 -25.20
CA GLY A 26 -3.96 -11.36 -25.44
C GLY A 26 -3.60 -12.16 -24.18
N TYR A 27 -3.97 -11.69 -23.00
CA TYR A 27 -3.78 -12.49 -21.78
C TYR A 27 -4.76 -13.66 -21.75
N ALA A 28 -4.22 -14.88 -21.66
CA ALA A 28 -5.02 -16.12 -21.73
C ALA A 28 -5.81 -16.42 -20.45
N LYS A 29 -5.44 -15.82 -19.33
CA LYS A 29 -6.08 -16.05 -18.04
C LYS A 29 -6.54 -14.71 -17.45
N ASP A 30 -7.75 -14.70 -16.93
CA ASP A 30 -8.27 -13.57 -16.17
C ASP A 30 -7.54 -13.42 -14.85
N TYR A 31 -7.33 -12.17 -14.44
CA TYR A 31 -6.92 -11.89 -13.09
C TYR A 31 -8.05 -12.22 -12.11
N VAL A 32 -7.71 -12.96 -11.07
CA VAL A 32 -8.63 -13.30 -9.98
C VAL A 32 -8.26 -12.41 -8.78
N TRP A 33 -9.15 -11.48 -8.43
CA TRP A 33 -8.95 -10.62 -7.25
C TRP A 33 -8.99 -11.45 -5.97
N ALA A 34 -8.17 -11.08 -4.99
CA ALA A 34 -8.23 -11.64 -3.66
C ALA A 34 -9.63 -11.40 -3.06
N ARG A 35 -10.23 -12.45 -2.51
CA ARG A 35 -11.50 -12.40 -1.80
C ARG A 35 -11.33 -13.08 -0.45
N HIS A 36 -11.56 -12.31 0.60
CA HIS A 36 -11.50 -12.80 1.97
C HIS A 36 -12.94 -12.86 2.53
N GLU A 37 -13.41 -14.04 2.90
CA GLU A 37 -14.74 -14.23 3.50
C GLU A 37 -14.67 -14.10 5.03
N ASP A 38 -13.54 -14.52 5.61
CA ASP A 38 -13.24 -14.31 7.02
C ASP A 38 -12.25 -13.16 7.14
N VAL A 39 -12.74 -12.02 7.63
CA VAL A 39 -11.96 -10.79 7.83
C VAL A 39 -12.04 -10.44 9.32
N PRO A 40 -11.16 -11.00 10.16
CA PRO A 40 -11.18 -10.73 11.59
C PRO A 40 -10.87 -9.26 11.85
N PHE A 41 -11.73 -8.59 12.60
CA PHE A 41 -11.51 -7.26 13.10
C PHE A 41 -10.85 -7.36 14.49
N ALA A 42 -9.52 -7.31 14.53
CA ALA A 42 -8.77 -7.37 15.77
C ALA A 42 -8.94 -6.04 16.55
N PRO A 43 -9.38 -6.07 17.81
CA PRO A 43 -9.40 -4.86 18.64
C PRO A 43 -7.98 -4.38 18.91
N LEU A 44 -7.82 -3.06 19.11
CA LEU A 44 -6.54 -2.53 19.60
C LEU A 44 -6.21 -3.14 20.95
N PRO A 45 -4.92 -3.45 21.23
CA PRO A 45 -4.50 -4.07 22.49
C PRO A 45 -4.66 -3.12 23.69
N ARG A 46 -4.76 -1.82 23.43
CA ARG A 46 -4.89 -0.73 24.42
C ARG A 46 -5.59 0.47 23.80
N LYS A 47 -5.78 1.56 24.56
CA LYS A 47 -6.32 2.80 24.00
C LYS A 47 -5.40 3.33 22.90
N LEU A 48 -5.99 3.95 21.88
CA LEU A 48 -5.22 4.48 20.74
C LEU A 48 -4.11 5.45 21.21
N SER A 49 -4.40 6.29 22.20
CA SER A 49 -3.40 7.21 22.78
C SER A 49 -2.14 6.51 23.34
N ASP A 50 -2.25 5.22 23.66
CA ASP A 50 -1.16 4.43 24.23
C ASP A 50 -0.53 3.50 23.18
N CYS A 51 -1.05 3.49 21.94
CA CYS A 51 -0.59 2.63 20.86
C CYS A 51 0.57 3.27 20.09
N ARG A 52 1.53 2.44 19.71
CA ARG A 52 2.57 2.78 18.75
C ARG A 52 2.15 2.35 17.35
N ILE A 53 2.25 3.27 16.39
CA ILE A 53 1.77 3.08 15.02
C ILE A 53 2.94 2.91 14.06
N ALA A 54 2.88 1.91 13.19
CA ALA A 54 3.79 1.75 12.06
C ALA A 54 3.14 2.21 10.76
N LEU A 55 3.95 2.63 9.80
CA LEU A 55 3.51 2.95 8.44
C LEU A 55 4.04 1.90 7.45
N ILE A 56 3.21 1.52 6.48
CA ILE A 56 3.57 0.60 5.40
C ILE A 56 3.23 1.25 4.07
N THR A 57 4.17 1.24 3.13
CA THR A 57 3.98 1.80 1.78
C THR A 57 4.36 0.78 0.70
N THR A 58 3.90 0.98 -0.53
CA THR A 58 4.33 0.24 -1.72
C THR A 58 5.45 0.93 -2.49
N ALA A 59 5.85 2.14 -2.09
CA ALA A 59 6.98 2.82 -2.69
C ALA A 59 8.31 2.11 -2.37
N SER A 60 9.31 2.32 -3.20
CA SER A 60 10.64 1.71 -3.09
C SER A 60 11.69 2.74 -2.65
N PRO A 61 12.86 2.31 -2.15
CA PRO A 61 13.98 3.23 -1.95
C PRO A 61 14.32 3.97 -3.25
N ALA A 62 14.74 5.23 -3.16
CA ALA A 62 15.05 6.05 -4.33
C ALA A 62 16.18 5.45 -5.19
N ASP A 63 17.12 4.75 -4.56
CA ASP A 63 18.28 4.11 -5.16
C ASP A 63 18.10 2.61 -5.43
N LEU A 64 16.85 2.10 -5.43
CA LEU A 64 16.58 0.69 -5.64
C LEU A 64 17.27 0.17 -6.91
N LYS A 65 18.11 -0.85 -6.71
CA LYS A 65 18.75 -1.61 -7.78
C LYS A 65 18.32 -3.07 -7.70
N GLY A 66 17.93 -3.64 -8.84
CA GLY A 66 17.56 -5.05 -8.93
C GLY A 66 16.12 -5.36 -8.56
N LYS A 67 15.86 -6.55 -8.03
CA LYS A 67 14.50 -7.06 -7.74
C LYS A 67 13.88 -6.32 -6.56
N LYS A 68 12.60 -5.95 -6.71
CA LYS A 68 11.81 -5.42 -5.61
C LYS A 68 11.75 -6.41 -4.45
N GLN A 69 11.93 -5.92 -3.24
CA GLN A 69 11.92 -6.72 -2.02
C GLN A 69 11.36 -5.91 -0.84
N LEU A 70 11.00 -6.61 0.21
CA LEU A 70 10.62 -5.99 1.48
C LEU A 70 11.82 -5.23 2.05
N TRP A 71 11.61 -3.95 2.37
CA TRP A 71 12.64 -3.07 2.93
C TRP A 71 12.11 -2.26 4.11
N SER A 72 12.97 -1.54 4.79
CA SER A 72 12.59 -0.66 5.89
C SER A 72 13.39 0.63 5.80
N GLY A 73 12.76 1.74 6.12
CA GLY A 73 13.39 3.05 6.25
C GLY A 73 13.12 3.66 7.62
N THR A 74 13.91 4.66 8.01
CA THR A 74 13.71 5.39 9.27
C THR A 74 12.60 6.43 9.12
N VAL A 75 11.84 6.64 10.21
CA VAL A 75 10.89 7.76 10.28
C VAL A 75 11.59 9.07 10.67
N GLU A 76 12.75 8.98 11.34
CA GLU A 76 13.58 10.11 11.74
C GLU A 76 15.08 9.78 11.53
N PRO A 77 15.78 10.45 10.60
CA PRO A 77 15.23 11.37 9.61
C PRO A 77 14.35 10.63 8.57
N ALA A 78 13.29 11.27 8.15
CA ALA A 78 12.45 10.74 7.07
C ALA A 78 13.17 10.86 5.72
N PRO A 79 12.99 9.91 4.78
CA PRO A 79 13.56 10.03 3.45
C PRO A 79 12.95 11.22 2.70
N ALA A 80 13.79 11.99 2.01
CA ALA A 80 13.33 13.15 1.23
C ALA A 80 12.41 12.73 0.06
N SER A 81 12.70 11.58 -0.56
CA SER A 81 11.92 11.04 -1.68
C SER A 81 11.94 9.52 -1.67
N LEU A 82 10.96 8.93 -2.34
CA LEU A 82 10.87 7.51 -2.60
C LEU A 82 10.59 7.29 -4.10
N ARG A 83 10.94 6.12 -4.59
CA ARG A 83 10.71 5.72 -5.98
C ARG A 83 9.32 5.13 -6.13
N THR A 84 8.54 5.68 -7.07
CA THR A 84 7.17 5.28 -7.38
C THR A 84 6.99 4.94 -8.87
N SER A 85 8.01 5.16 -9.68
CA SER A 85 7.94 5.07 -11.15
C SER A 85 7.53 3.70 -11.69
N ASP A 86 7.72 2.64 -10.87
CA ASP A 86 7.39 1.26 -11.24
C ASP A 86 5.94 0.87 -10.88
N LEU A 87 5.21 1.79 -10.26
CA LEU A 87 3.82 1.55 -9.84
C LEU A 87 2.87 1.98 -10.95
N ALA A 88 1.72 1.28 -11.04
CA ALA A 88 0.67 1.62 -11.99
C ALA A 88 -0.28 2.64 -11.38
N TRP A 89 -0.20 3.89 -11.84
CA TRP A 89 -1.06 4.99 -11.46
C TRP A 89 -1.20 5.98 -12.62
N ASP A 90 -2.18 6.87 -12.57
CA ASP A 90 -2.41 7.88 -13.59
C ASP A 90 -1.35 8.98 -13.50
N LYS A 91 -0.34 8.90 -14.38
CA LYS A 91 0.80 9.82 -14.44
C LYS A 91 0.51 11.10 -15.23
N GLU A 92 -0.65 11.19 -15.87
CA GLU A 92 -1.05 12.38 -16.63
C GLU A 92 -1.81 13.37 -15.75
N SER A 93 -2.72 12.86 -14.90
CA SER A 93 -3.58 13.68 -14.04
C SER A 93 -3.04 13.86 -12.63
N THR A 94 -2.09 13.02 -12.20
CA THR A 94 -1.55 13.03 -10.83
C THR A 94 -0.01 12.92 -10.83
N HIS A 95 0.58 13.20 -9.69
CA HIS A 95 2.02 13.05 -9.45
C HIS A 95 2.28 12.44 -8.07
N THR A 96 3.48 11.94 -7.84
CA THR A 96 3.94 11.36 -6.58
C THR A 96 5.15 12.12 -6.01
N GLU A 97 5.28 13.41 -6.32
CA GLU A 97 6.35 14.26 -5.82
C GLU A 97 6.16 14.58 -4.33
N ASP A 98 4.91 14.68 -3.89
CA ASP A 98 4.58 14.79 -2.48
C ASP A 98 4.59 13.40 -1.81
N ARG A 99 5.70 13.06 -1.18
CA ARG A 99 5.83 11.83 -0.39
C ARG A 99 4.77 11.70 0.70
N GLY A 100 4.32 12.80 1.26
CA GLY A 100 3.29 12.82 2.31
C GLY A 100 1.97 12.22 1.86
N SER A 101 1.66 12.24 0.57
CA SER A 101 0.42 11.68 0.02
C SER A 101 0.35 10.15 0.11
N PHE A 102 1.48 9.45 0.16
CA PHE A 102 1.55 7.98 0.23
C PHE A 102 2.47 7.45 1.34
N LEU A 103 3.09 8.32 2.11
CA LEU A 103 3.83 7.99 3.33
C LEU A 103 3.83 9.22 4.27
N PRO A 104 2.74 9.46 5.00
CA PRO A 104 2.48 10.71 5.74
C PRO A 104 3.20 10.75 7.10
N ILE A 105 4.53 10.58 7.13
CA ILE A 105 5.33 10.52 8.36
C ILE A 105 5.14 11.79 9.20
N GLU A 106 5.23 12.97 8.59
CA GLU A 106 5.18 14.26 9.30
C GLU A 106 3.80 14.51 9.90
N VAL A 107 2.74 14.16 9.17
CA VAL A 107 1.36 14.25 9.66
C VAL A 107 1.17 13.30 10.84
N ALA A 108 1.58 12.05 10.70
CA ALA A 108 1.50 11.06 11.76
C ALA A 108 2.32 11.47 12.99
N ALA A 109 3.54 11.97 12.81
CA ALA A 109 4.35 12.51 13.91
C ALA A 109 3.68 13.71 14.60
N SER A 110 2.98 14.56 13.83
CA SER A 110 2.21 15.67 14.40
C SER A 110 1.04 15.19 15.24
N LEU A 111 0.29 14.18 14.78
CA LEU A 111 -0.81 13.58 15.54
C LEU A 111 -0.32 12.91 16.83
N ALA A 112 0.85 12.27 16.78
CA ALA A 112 1.48 11.71 17.99
C ALA A 112 1.80 12.82 19.02
N ARG A 113 2.38 13.94 18.58
CA ARG A 113 2.64 15.09 19.45
C ARG A 113 1.36 15.69 20.05
N GLN A 114 0.23 15.56 19.38
CA GLN A 114 -1.07 15.96 19.86
C GLN A 114 -1.73 14.93 20.81
N GLY A 115 -1.08 13.79 21.05
CA GLY A 115 -1.59 12.74 21.93
C GLY A 115 -2.67 11.86 21.33
N VAL A 116 -2.84 11.86 19.99
CA VAL A 116 -3.80 10.97 19.33
C VAL A 116 -3.34 9.50 19.46
N PHE A 117 -2.04 9.25 19.39
CA PHE A 117 -1.41 7.96 19.68
C PHE A 117 -0.02 8.19 20.30
N ALA A 118 0.57 7.14 20.91
CA ALA A 118 1.80 7.26 21.69
C ALA A 118 3.02 7.66 20.84
N GLY A 119 3.06 7.28 19.58
CA GLY A 119 4.16 7.60 18.69
C GLY A 119 4.23 6.69 17.46
N LEU A 120 5.12 7.02 16.54
CA LEU A 120 5.48 6.12 15.45
C LEU A 120 6.52 5.10 15.92
N THR A 121 6.59 3.96 15.23
CA THR A 121 7.75 3.07 15.28
C THR A 121 8.98 3.79 14.72
N ALA A 122 10.19 3.35 15.10
CA ALA A 122 11.42 3.94 14.59
C ALA A 122 11.59 3.76 13.07
N ARG A 123 10.97 2.71 12.52
CA ARG A 123 11.01 2.39 11.09
C ARG A 123 9.61 2.34 10.51
N PHE A 124 9.52 2.65 9.22
CA PHE A 124 8.41 2.26 8.36
C PHE A 124 8.84 1.14 7.42
N HIS A 125 7.90 0.46 6.78
CA HIS A 125 8.21 -0.66 5.89
C HIS A 125 7.67 -0.42 4.48
N GLY A 126 8.49 -0.79 3.49
CA GLY A 126 8.09 -0.80 2.08
C GLY A 126 7.90 -2.24 1.61
N VAL A 127 6.72 -2.53 1.09
CA VAL A 127 6.39 -3.85 0.54
C VAL A 127 6.53 -3.87 -0.97
N PRO A 128 6.99 -4.99 -1.57
CA PRO A 128 7.04 -5.11 -3.01
C PRO A 128 5.63 -5.09 -3.60
N THR A 129 5.46 -4.33 -4.69
CA THR A 129 4.26 -4.44 -5.51
C THR A 129 4.46 -5.60 -6.47
N ASP A 130 3.88 -6.73 -6.16
CA ASP A 130 3.79 -7.87 -7.04
C ASP A 130 2.35 -8.38 -7.05
N TYR A 131 1.90 -8.93 -8.19
CA TYR A 131 0.54 -9.41 -8.36
C TYR A 131 0.35 -10.86 -7.92
N SER A 132 1.33 -11.45 -7.23
CA SER A 132 1.27 -12.81 -6.69
C SER A 132 0.62 -12.81 -5.30
N GLN A 133 -0.65 -13.15 -5.23
CA GLN A 133 -1.35 -13.33 -3.96
C GLN A 133 -0.64 -14.35 -3.06
N ARG A 134 -0.11 -15.43 -3.67
CA ARG A 134 0.63 -16.46 -2.94
C ARG A 134 1.90 -15.90 -2.30
N SER A 135 2.74 -15.21 -3.05
CA SER A 135 3.96 -14.59 -2.52
C SER A 135 3.63 -13.57 -1.43
N THR A 136 2.58 -12.77 -1.63
CA THR A 136 2.13 -11.80 -0.62
C THR A 136 1.73 -12.51 0.68
N THR A 137 0.93 -13.57 0.60
CA THR A 137 0.39 -14.27 1.76
C THR A 137 1.42 -15.14 2.46
N GLU A 138 2.21 -15.91 1.71
CA GLU A 138 3.12 -16.92 2.26
C GLU A 138 4.50 -16.34 2.64
N GLU A 139 4.93 -15.26 1.99
CA GLU A 139 6.29 -14.73 2.17
C GLU A 139 6.31 -13.30 2.73
N VAL A 140 5.64 -12.34 2.05
CA VAL A 140 5.78 -10.93 2.39
C VAL A 140 5.03 -10.57 3.67
N ALA A 141 3.77 -10.96 3.80
CA ALA A 141 2.95 -10.60 4.95
C ALA A 141 3.51 -11.17 6.28
N PRO A 142 3.97 -12.44 6.36
CA PRO A 142 4.63 -12.93 7.58
C PRO A 142 5.90 -12.16 7.95
N GLN A 143 6.71 -11.78 6.95
CA GLN A 143 7.93 -11.00 7.20
C GLN A 143 7.62 -9.57 7.67
N VAL A 144 6.61 -8.92 7.08
CA VAL A 144 6.15 -7.60 7.53
C VAL A 144 5.65 -7.68 8.97
N LEU A 145 4.80 -8.67 9.27
CA LEU A 145 4.28 -8.87 10.62
C LEU A 145 5.40 -9.06 11.64
N GLN A 146 6.44 -9.83 11.30
CA GLN A 146 7.59 -10.01 12.18
C GLN A 146 8.30 -8.69 12.43
N ARG A 147 8.58 -7.90 11.38
CA ARG A 147 9.22 -6.59 11.54
C ARG A 147 8.40 -5.62 12.38
N LEU A 148 7.07 -5.61 12.21
CA LEU A 148 6.17 -4.79 13.00
C LEU A 148 6.23 -5.15 14.48
N ARG A 149 6.28 -6.45 14.80
CA ARG A 149 6.44 -6.95 16.18
C ARG A 149 7.78 -6.58 16.77
N ASP A 150 8.86 -6.72 16.00
CA ASP A 150 10.21 -6.35 16.42
C ASP A 150 10.32 -4.85 16.71
N ASP A 151 9.57 -4.02 15.99
CA ASP A 151 9.50 -2.57 16.19
C ASP A 151 8.53 -2.15 17.31
N GLY A 152 7.82 -3.10 17.91
CA GLY A 152 6.84 -2.85 18.97
C GLY A 152 5.60 -2.08 18.48
N ALA A 153 5.17 -2.32 17.25
CA ALA A 153 3.95 -1.74 16.74
C ALA A 153 2.70 -2.39 17.34
N ASP A 154 1.75 -1.59 17.78
CA ASP A 154 0.43 -2.05 18.23
C ASP A 154 -0.57 -2.08 17.07
N ALA A 155 -0.36 -1.23 16.07
CA ALA A 155 -1.15 -1.18 14.83
C ALA A 155 -0.30 -0.65 13.66
N ALA A 156 -0.78 -0.86 12.45
CA ALA A 156 -0.13 -0.36 11.24
C ALA A 156 -1.15 0.34 10.32
N ILE A 157 -0.70 1.39 9.65
CA ILE A 157 -1.44 2.07 8.59
C ILE A 157 -0.81 1.70 7.25
N LEU A 158 -1.61 1.11 6.35
CA LEU A 158 -1.20 0.78 5.01
C LEU A 158 -1.49 1.96 4.09
N CYS A 159 -0.44 2.48 3.47
CA CYS A 159 -0.47 3.62 2.55
C CYS A 159 -0.03 3.14 1.16
N PRO A 160 -0.89 2.39 0.42
CA PRO A 160 -0.55 1.91 -0.91
C PRO A 160 -0.61 3.04 -1.95
N LEU A 161 0.14 2.85 -3.03
CA LEU A 161 0.01 3.57 -4.30
C LEU A 161 -0.54 2.63 -5.35
#